data_7a1a37c81a73466e432a48e8f5a636e0
#
_entry.id   7a1a37c81a73466e432a48e8f5a636e0
#
_cell.length_a   1.000
_cell.length_b   1.000
_cell.length_c   1.000
_cell.angle_alpha   90.00
_cell.angle_beta   90.00
_cell.angle_gamma   90.00
#
_symmetry.space_group_name_H-M   'P 1'
#
loop_
_entity.id
_entity.type
_entity.pdbx_description
1 polymer ?
#
loop_
_entity_poly.entity_id
_entity_poly.type
_entity_poly.pdbx_seq_one_letter_code
_entity_poly.pdbx_strand_id
1 'polypeptide(L)'
;MVRFMRKGKTRFYFVLTIASPTLIPTAAEVNGGTRLDTQLAEINGFTFSNNPIAAPDMSSTFVASVSGEDTTEDSNLIFYEDDTTNAISTAQAKGTNGYVVILYKGIAGASPAAGDKCDVWPVQVASNARQYTADNEAAKYQITYTPTAVPGFDKTMT
;
A
#
# COMPACT_ATOMS: atom_id res chain seq x y z
N MET A 1 -26.58 5.70 0.21
CA MET A 1 -25.17 5.25 0.07
C MET A 1 -24.76 5.35 -1.39
N VAL A 2 -23.66 6.05 -1.68
CA VAL A 2 -23.10 6.15 -3.04
C VAL A 2 -21.90 5.22 -3.13
N ARG A 3 -21.98 4.23 -4.02
CA ARG A 3 -20.87 3.31 -4.31
C ARG A 3 -19.99 3.91 -5.41
N PHE A 4 -18.69 3.63 -5.36
CA PHE A 4 -17.76 4.08 -6.39
C PHE A 4 -16.80 2.96 -6.77
N MET A 5 -16.26 3.06 -7.99
CA MET A 5 -15.24 2.15 -8.49
C MET A 5 -13.84 2.74 -8.22
N ARG A 6 -12.94 1.92 -7.68
CA ARG A 6 -11.56 2.36 -7.36
C ARG A 6 -10.73 2.65 -8.61
N LYS A 7 -10.92 1.87 -9.67
CA LYS A 7 -10.20 2.05 -10.94
C LYS A 7 -10.44 3.46 -11.49
N GLY A 8 -9.36 4.17 -11.80
CA GLY A 8 -9.40 5.55 -12.27
C GLY A 8 -9.59 6.61 -11.18
N LYS A 9 -9.82 6.20 -9.93
CA LYS A 9 -10.01 7.13 -8.80
C LYS A 9 -8.94 6.99 -7.71
N THR A 10 -8.69 5.79 -7.23
CA THR A 10 -7.68 5.52 -6.20
C THR A 10 -6.28 5.81 -6.75
N ARG A 11 -5.44 6.46 -5.95
CA ARG A 11 -4.05 6.79 -6.28
C ARG A 11 -3.09 6.04 -5.39
N PHE A 12 -1.96 5.64 -5.95
CA PHE A 12 -0.87 4.98 -5.24
C PHE A 12 0.40 5.78 -5.38
N TYR A 13 1.10 6.00 -4.27
CA TYR A 13 2.38 6.69 -4.21
C TYR A 13 3.37 5.88 -3.38
N PHE A 14 4.62 5.88 -3.80
CA PHE A 14 5.74 5.40 -2.99
C PHE A 14 6.53 6.60 -2.46
N VAL A 15 6.58 6.75 -1.14
CA VAL A 15 7.19 7.87 -0.46
C VAL A 15 8.34 7.36 0.40
N LEU A 16 9.53 7.95 0.27
CA LEU A 16 10.71 7.51 1.02
C LEU A 16 10.67 7.91 2.49
N THR A 17 10.08 9.05 2.80
CA THR A 17 10.08 9.61 4.16
C THR A 17 8.74 10.24 4.49
N ILE A 18 8.21 9.89 5.65
CA ILE A 18 7.09 10.59 6.30
C ILE A 18 7.59 11.00 7.68
N ALA A 19 7.66 12.31 7.93
CA ALA A 19 8.23 12.85 9.16
C ALA A 19 7.32 12.64 10.38
N SER A 20 6.01 12.54 10.19
CA SER A 20 5.05 12.35 11.29
C SER A 20 5.15 10.97 11.92
N PRO A 21 5.34 10.86 13.24
CA PRO A 21 5.37 9.56 13.94
C PRO A 21 4.01 8.85 13.93
N THR A 22 2.91 9.57 13.66
CA THR A 22 1.56 9.03 13.56
C THR A 22 1.16 8.65 12.13
N LEU A 23 2.12 8.63 11.20
CA LEU A 23 1.91 8.30 9.78
C LEU A 23 0.89 9.21 9.08
N ILE A 24 0.94 10.50 9.38
CA ILE A 24 0.15 11.52 8.68
C ILE A 24 1.08 12.18 7.65
N PRO A 25 0.94 11.88 6.35
CA PRO A 25 1.79 12.47 5.33
C PRO A 25 1.38 13.92 5.06
N THR A 26 2.37 14.74 4.71
CA THR A 26 2.11 16.06 4.16
C THR A 26 1.90 15.99 2.65
N ALA A 27 1.19 16.97 2.10
CA ALA A 27 1.02 17.07 0.64
C ALA A 27 2.36 17.16 -0.08
N ALA A 28 3.36 17.82 0.48
CA ALA A 28 4.71 17.94 -0.07
C ALA A 28 5.43 16.58 -0.12
N GLU A 29 5.31 15.76 0.93
CA GLU A 29 5.92 14.43 0.99
C GLU A 29 5.33 13.50 -0.09
N VAL A 30 4.01 13.48 -0.23
CA VAL A 30 3.33 12.65 -1.23
C VAL A 30 3.63 13.13 -2.65
N ASN A 31 3.58 14.42 -2.90
CA ASN A 31 3.92 15.00 -4.23
C ASN A 31 5.40 14.81 -4.60
N GLY A 32 6.28 14.74 -3.62
CA GLY A 32 7.71 14.41 -3.82
C GLY A 32 7.97 12.92 -4.02
N GLY A 33 7.00 12.05 -3.76
CA GLY A 33 7.08 10.62 -3.96
C GLY A 33 6.89 10.20 -5.43
N THR A 34 7.01 8.89 -5.66
CA THR A 34 6.80 8.29 -6.98
C THR A 34 5.35 7.85 -7.13
N ARG A 35 4.66 8.34 -8.14
CA ARG A 35 3.30 7.91 -8.47
C ARG A 35 3.33 6.53 -9.15
N LEU A 36 2.55 5.60 -8.62
CA LEU A 36 2.55 4.20 -9.04
C LEU A 36 1.36 3.80 -9.90
N ASP A 37 0.23 4.43 -9.72
CA ASP A 37 -1.03 4.00 -10.34
C ASP A 37 -1.08 4.12 -11.87
N THR A 38 -0.17 4.88 -12.48
CA THR A 38 -0.12 5.07 -13.93
C THR A 38 0.27 3.82 -14.71
N GLN A 39 1.04 2.91 -14.09
CA GLN A 39 1.53 1.68 -14.70
C GLN A 39 1.09 0.42 -13.94
N LEU A 40 0.24 0.58 -12.95
CA LEU A 40 -0.20 -0.51 -12.08
C LEU A 40 -1.16 -1.45 -12.80
N ALA A 41 -0.79 -2.72 -12.90
CA ALA A 41 -1.59 -3.78 -13.51
C ALA A 41 -2.40 -4.57 -12.49
N GLU A 42 -1.77 -4.99 -11.38
CA GLU A 42 -2.39 -5.81 -10.35
C GLU A 42 -1.93 -5.40 -8.95
N ILE A 43 -2.81 -5.60 -7.98
CA ILE A 43 -2.59 -5.32 -6.57
C ILE A 43 -2.89 -6.59 -5.78
N ASN A 44 -1.94 -7.04 -4.97
CA ASN A 44 -2.11 -8.20 -4.11
C ASN A 44 -1.66 -7.87 -2.69
N GLY A 45 -2.42 -8.33 -1.70
CA GLY A 45 -2.14 -8.07 -0.29
C GLY A 45 -2.69 -6.72 0.18
N PHE A 46 -1.92 -5.99 0.98
CA PHE A 46 -2.36 -4.79 1.70
C PHE A 46 -3.55 -5.07 2.60
N THR A 47 -3.49 -6.20 3.30
CA THR A 47 -4.48 -6.66 4.25
C THR A 47 -3.94 -6.57 5.68
N PHE A 48 -4.83 -6.27 6.60
CA PHE A 48 -4.53 -6.21 8.02
C PHE A 48 -5.51 -7.14 8.74
N SER A 49 -5.00 -8.01 9.59
CA SER A 49 -5.81 -8.95 10.35
C SER A 49 -5.33 -9.08 11.79
N ASN A 50 -6.25 -9.47 12.66
CA ASN A 50 -5.98 -9.79 14.05
C ASN A 50 -6.23 -11.28 14.27
N ASN A 51 -5.33 -11.95 14.98
CA ASN A 51 -5.47 -13.35 15.37
C ASN A 51 -6.06 -13.42 16.77
N PRO A 52 -7.37 -13.67 16.93
CA PRO A 52 -7.99 -13.71 18.25
C PRO A 52 -7.51 -14.92 19.06
N ILE A 53 -7.41 -14.73 20.37
CA ILE A 53 -7.08 -15.79 21.33
C ILE A 53 -8.35 -16.21 22.03
N ALA A 54 -8.70 -17.49 21.96
CA ALA A 54 -9.82 -18.04 22.69
C ALA A 54 -9.57 -18.01 24.21
N ALA A 55 -10.55 -17.52 24.94
CA ALA A 55 -10.51 -17.44 26.42
C ALA A 55 -11.73 -18.20 27.00
N PRO A 56 -11.73 -19.57 26.99
CA PRO A 56 -12.79 -20.35 27.55
C PRO A 56 -12.79 -20.29 29.07
N ASP A 57 -13.96 -20.29 29.69
CA ASP A 57 -14.13 -20.44 31.12
C ASP A 57 -15.19 -21.52 31.44
N MET A 58 -15.16 -22.01 32.69
CA MET A 58 -16.06 -23.10 33.14
C MET A 58 -17.48 -22.63 33.46
N SER A 59 -17.70 -21.33 33.50
CA SER A 59 -19.00 -20.75 33.88
C SER A 59 -19.98 -20.63 32.72
N SER A 60 -19.50 -20.76 31.49
CA SER A 60 -20.29 -20.55 30.28
C SER A 60 -19.98 -21.61 29.22
N THR A 61 -21.00 -21.98 28.45
CA THR A 61 -20.85 -22.77 27.23
C THR A 61 -20.39 -21.92 26.04
N PHE A 62 -20.39 -20.59 26.15
CA PHE A 62 -19.89 -19.66 25.15
C PHE A 62 -18.39 -19.42 25.35
N VAL A 63 -17.63 -19.61 24.30
CA VAL A 63 -16.19 -19.31 24.30
C VAL A 63 -15.95 -17.87 23.83
N ALA A 64 -15.58 -17.01 24.76
CA ALA A 64 -15.17 -15.64 24.45
C ALA A 64 -13.77 -15.63 23.85
N SER A 65 -13.46 -14.58 23.10
CA SER A 65 -12.13 -14.36 22.53
C SER A 65 -11.62 -12.98 22.90
N VAL A 66 -10.32 -12.87 23.12
CA VAL A 66 -9.59 -11.60 23.24
C VAL A 66 -8.81 -11.32 21.96
N SER A 67 -8.62 -10.05 21.63
CA SER A 67 -7.76 -9.66 20.52
C SER A 67 -6.34 -10.12 20.78
N GLY A 68 -5.76 -10.85 19.83
CA GLY A 68 -4.37 -11.30 19.86
C GLY A 68 -3.46 -10.43 19.02
N GLU A 69 -2.48 -11.06 18.38
CA GLU A 69 -1.50 -10.38 17.54
C GLU A 69 -2.13 -9.86 16.25
N ASP A 70 -1.73 -8.65 15.87
CA ASP A 70 -2.04 -8.07 14.58
C ASP A 70 -1.00 -8.52 13.56
N THR A 71 -1.46 -8.88 12.37
CA THR A 71 -0.60 -9.32 11.28
C THR A 71 -0.94 -8.63 9.98
N THR A 72 0.09 -8.41 9.16
CA THR A 72 -0.05 -8.00 7.78
C THR A 72 0.67 -9.01 6.89
N GLU A 73 0.09 -9.34 5.75
CA GLU A 73 0.74 -10.21 4.79
C GLU A 73 1.71 -9.42 3.92
N ASP A 74 2.71 -10.11 3.37
CA ASP A 74 3.55 -9.54 2.33
C ASP A 74 2.66 -9.14 1.14
N SER A 75 2.90 -7.95 0.65
CA SER A 75 2.10 -7.35 -0.41
C SER A 75 2.91 -7.20 -1.66
N ASN A 76 2.28 -7.29 -2.82
CA ASN A 76 2.97 -7.04 -4.07
C ASN A 76 2.12 -6.19 -5.02
N LEU A 77 2.82 -5.45 -5.85
CA LEU A 77 2.25 -4.68 -6.95
C LEU A 77 2.91 -5.14 -8.25
N ILE A 78 2.08 -5.39 -9.25
CA ILE A 78 2.54 -5.76 -10.59
C ILE A 78 2.33 -4.57 -11.49
N PHE A 79 3.40 -4.16 -12.19
CA PHE A 79 3.42 -3.00 -13.07
C PHE A 79 3.65 -3.42 -14.51
N TYR A 80 3.10 -2.65 -15.43
CA TYR A 80 3.51 -2.71 -16.84
C TYR A 80 4.89 -2.09 -17.01
N GLU A 81 5.74 -2.74 -17.79
CA GLU A 81 7.05 -2.24 -18.14
C GLU A 81 6.94 -1.15 -19.21
N ASP A 82 7.67 -0.04 -19.05
CA ASP A 82 7.72 1.04 -20.02
C ASP A 82 9.03 0.94 -20.81
N ASP A 83 8.93 1.02 -22.11
CA ASP A 83 10.10 0.91 -23.02
C ASP A 83 11.03 2.13 -22.95
N THR A 84 10.54 3.25 -22.46
CA THR A 84 11.28 4.52 -22.46
C THR A 84 11.80 4.95 -21.09
N THR A 85 11.09 4.60 -20.01
CA THR A 85 11.42 5.02 -18.64
C THR A 85 11.33 3.87 -17.64
N ASN A 86 12.18 3.91 -16.62
CA ASN A 86 12.18 2.96 -15.51
C ASN A 86 12.00 3.66 -14.15
N ALA A 87 11.33 4.81 -14.13
CA ALA A 87 11.25 5.66 -12.94
C ALA A 87 10.66 4.93 -11.72
N ILE A 88 9.57 4.18 -11.90
CA ILE A 88 8.93 3.42 -10.82
C ILE A 88 9.84 2.30 -10.32
N SER A 89 10.44 1.54 -11.23
CA SER A 89 11.36 0.45 -10.87
C SER A 89 12.64 0.98 -10.21
N THR A 90 13.20 2.07 -10.69
CA THR A 90 14.41 2.69 -10.14
C THR A 90 14.19 3.24 -8.75
N ALA A 91 13.04 3.86 -8.48
CA ALA A 91 12.68 4.39 -7.17
C ALA A 91 12.48 3.28 -6.11
N GLN A 92 12.24 2.05 -6.54
CA GLN A 92 11.91 0.92 -5.68
C GLN A 92 12.91 -0.22 -5.83
N ALA A 93 14.20 0.08 -5.70
CA ALA A 93 15.25 -0.94 -5.69
C ALA A 93 15.13 -1.85 -4.46
N LYS A 94 15.56 -3.12 -4.59
CA LYS A 94 15.56 -4.07 -3.49
C LYS A 94 16.26 -3.51 -2.25
N GLY A 95 15.63 -3.65 -1.09
CA GLY A 95 16.14 -3.19 0.19
C GLY A 95 15.79 -1.73 0.53
N THR A 96 15.11 -1.01 -0.36
CA THR A 96 14.66 0.36 -0.09
C THR A 96 13.54 0.37 0.94
N ASN A 97 13.70 1.16 2.00
CA ASN A 97 12.64 1.41 2.97
C ASN A 97 11.80 2.60 2.52
N GLY A 98 10.51 2.52 2.74
CA GLY A 98 9.60 3.61 2.38
C GLY A 98 8.17 3.33 2.82
N TYR A 99 7.27 4.07 2.24
CA TYR A 99 5.85 4.00 2.55
C TYR A 99 5.04 3.91 1.26
N VAL A 100 4.10 2.98 1.21
CA VAL A 100 3.07 2.96 0.18
C VAL A 100 1.88 3.75 0.68
N VAL A 101 1.60 4.88 0.06
CA VAL A 101 0.47 5.75 0.39
C VAL A 101 -0.64 5.52 -0.61
N ILE A 102 -1.79 5.09 -0.11
CA ILE A 102 -2.96 4.78 -0.94
C ILE A 102 -4.04 5.81 -0.66
N LEU A 103 -4.28 6.69 -1.61
CA LEU A 103 -5.37 7.66 -1.56
C LEU A 103 -6.66 6.98 -2.04
N TYR A 104 -7.29 6.24 -1.14
CA TYR A 104 -8.39 5.32 -1.46
C TYR A 104 -9.66 5.99 -1.98
N LYS A 105 -9.89 7.26 -1.65
CA LYS A 105 -10.97 8.08 -2.21
C LYS A 105 -10.53 8.92 -3.42
N GLY A 106 -9.26 8.84 -3.80
CA GLY A 106 -8.65 9.66 -4.83
C GLY A 106 -8.27 11.04 -4.29
N ILE A 107 -8.13 11.99 -5.20
CA ILE A 107 -7.76 13.37 -4.92
C ILE A 107 -8.90 14.31 -5.31
N ALA A 108 -9.07 15.38 -4.56
CA ALA A 108 -10.09 16.39 -4.87
C ALA A 108 -9.69 17.33 -6.00
N GLY A 109 -8.39 17.60 -6.14
CA GLY A 109 -7.81 18.50 -7.14
C GLY A 109 -6.98 17.78 -8.22
N ALA A 110 -6.04 18.51 -8.79
CA ALA A 110 -5.13 17.98 -9.81
C ALA A 110 -3.96 17.16 -9.23
N SER A 111 -3.61 17.38 -7.97
CA SER A 111 -2.54 16.73 -7.22
C SER A 111 -2.96 16.48 -5.78
N PRO A 112 -2.30 15.54 -5.06
CA PRO A 112 -2.53 15.34 -3.63
C PRO A 112 -2.39 16.63 -2.84
N ALA A 113 -3.34 16.88 -1.95
CA ALA A 113 -3.44 18.10 -1.16
C ALA A 113 -3.87 17.82 0.28
N ALA A 114 -3.70 18.80 1.15
CA ALA A 114 -4.20 18.74 2.52
C ALA A 114 -5.72 18.46 2.52
N GLY A 115 -6.15 17.56 3.38
CA GLY A 115 -7.54 17.12 3.49
C GLY A 115 -7.86 15.81 2.75
N ASP A 116 -7.01 15.37 1.83
CA ASP A 116 -7.19 14.08 1.16
C ASP A 116 -7.00 12.93 2.14
N LYS A 117 -7.78 11.88 1.98
CA LYS A 117 -7.76 10.69 2.85
C LYS A 117 -6.88 9.60 2.27
N CYS A 118 -6.06 9.01 3.12
CA CYS A 118 -5.12 7.97 2.70
C CYS A 118 -4.91 6.90 3.77
N ASP A 119 -4.46 5.74 3.31
CA ASP A 119 -3.86 4.69 4.11
C ASP A 119 -2.35 4.68 3.85
N VAL A 120 -1.56 4.50 4.91
CA VAL A 120 -0.10 4.51 4.84
C VAL A 120 0.44 3.17 5.30
N TRP A 121 1.21 2.51 4.44
CA TRP A 121 1.82 1.21 4.69
C TRP A 121 3.34 1.35 4.77
N PRO A 122 3.94 1.28 5.98
CA PRO A 122 5.38 1.21 6.12
C PRO A 122 5.90 -0.10 5.57
N VAL A 123 6.78 -0.06 4.59
CA VAL A 123 7.27 -1.25 3.89
C VAL A 123 8.75 -1.16 3.56
N GLN A 124 9.35 -2.33 3.33
CA GLN A 124 10.65 -2.46 2.69
C GLN A 124 10.46 -3.22 1.37
N VAL A 125 11.11 -2.79 0.33
CA VAL A 125 11.11 -3.51 -0.95
C VAL A 125 11.91 -4.79 -0.78
N ALA A 126 11.21 -5.94 -0.78
CA ALA A 126 11.84 -7.25 -0.64
C ALA A 126 12.40 -7.77 -1.95
N SER A 127 11.71 -7.51 -3.06
CA SER A 127 12.16 -7.90 -4.39
C SER A 127 11.60 -6.97 -5.46
N ASN A 128 12.37 -6.84 -6.55
CA ASN A 128 11.97 -6.12 -7.75
C ASN A 128 12.48 -6.94 -8.93
N ALA A 129 11.61 -7.69 -9.58
CA ALA A 129 11.96 -8.63 -10.63
C ALA A 129 10.98 -8.58 -11.79
N ARG A 130 11.52 -8.73 -13.00
CA ARG A 130 10.71 -8.82 -14.21
C ARG A 130 10.01 -10.17 -14.29
N GLN A 131 8.81 -10.17 -14.87
CA GLN A 131 8.07 -11.36 -15.21
C GLN A 131 8.21 -11.64 -16.71
N TYR A 132 8.68 -12.81 -17.06
CA TYR A 132 8.88 -13.20 -18.45
C TYR A 132 7.79 -14.16 -18.88
N THR A 133 7.20 -13.89 -20.06
CA THR A 133 6.22 -14.74 -20.70
C THR A 133 6.45 -14.76 -22.20
N ALA A 134 6.11 -15.88 -22.85
CA ALA A 134 6.10 -15.99 -24.31
C ALA A 134 4.71 -15.69 -24.90
N ASP A 135 3.71 -15.47 -24.03
CA ASP A 135 2.35 -15.20 -24.44
C ASP A 135 2.20 -13.77 -25.01
N ASN A 136 1.11 -13.55 -25.75
CA ASN A 136 0.81 -12.27 -26.36
C ASN A 136 0.22 -11.30 -25.32
N GLU A 137 1.06 -10.80 -24.44
CA GLU A 137 0.69 -9.83 -23.41
C GLU A 137 1.81 -8.79 -23.16
N ALA A 138 1.43 -7.66 -22.56
CA ALA A 138 2.37 -6.60 -22.25
C ALA A 138 3.40 -7.08 -21.20
N ALA A 139 4.64 -6.61 -21.33
CA ALA A 139 5.70 -6.89 -20.38
C ALA A 139 5.36 -6.33 -18.99
N LYS A 140 5.65 -7.09 -17.95
CA LYS A 140 5.34 -6.75 -16.56
C LYS A 140 6.53 -7.02 -15.65
N TYR A 141 6.55 -6.33 -14.51
CA TYR A 141 7.46 -6.63 -13.40
C TYR A 141 6.71 -6.56 -12.09
N GLN A 142 7.20 -7.30 -11.11
CA GLN A 142 6.60 -7.40 -9.78
C GLN A 142 7.52 -6.81 -8.73
N ILE A 143 6.96 -5.99 -7.86
CA ILE A 143 7.64 -5.49 -6.67
C ILE A 143 6.91 -6.06 -5.45
N THR A 144 7.65 -6.77 -4.60
CA THR A 144 7.15 -7.35 -3.36
C THR A 144 7.59 -6.48 -2.19
N TYR A 145 6.65 -6.18 -1.31
CA TYR A 145 6.87 -5.37 -0.12
C TYR A 145 6.71 -6.21 1.13
N THR A 146 7.65 -6.05 2.06
CA THR A 146 7.54 -6.62 3.42
C THR A 146 7.12 -5.52 4.38
N PRO A 147 6.00 -5.67 5.11
CA PRO A 147 5.60 -4.71 6.13
C PRO A 147 6.65 -4.56 7.23
N THR A 148 6.99 -3.33 7.59
CA THR A 148 8.01 -3.05 8.60
C THR A 148 7.45 -2.50 9.90
N ALA A 149 6.22 -2.00 9.88
CA ALA A 149 5.53 -1.46 11.05
C ALA A 149 4.00 -1.51 10.84
N VAL A 150 3.27 -1.17 11.88
CA VAL A 150 1.80 -1.12 11.85
C VAL A 150 1.35 -0.05 10.85
N PRO A 151 0.46 -0.39 9.90
CA PRO A 151 -0.09 0.56 8.95
C PRO A 151 -0.92 1.67 9.62
N GLY A 152 -0.94 2.83 9.01
CA GLY A 152 -1.85 3.92 9.38
C GLY A 152 -3.06 3.96 8.46
N PHE A 153 -4.26 3.80 9.03
CA PHE A 153 -5.49 3.80 8.27
C PHE A 153 -6.26 5.10 8.42
N ASP A 154 -6.99 5.48 7.38
CA ASP A 154 -7.88 6.66 7.33
C ASP A 154 -7.20 7.95 7.82
N LYS A 155 -5.96 8.15 7.43
CA LYS A 155 -5.22 9.39 7.75
C LYS A 155 -5.70 10.53 6.85
N THR A 156 -5.70 11.73 7.41
CA THR A 156 -5.98 12.95 6.66
C THR A 156 -4.67 13.67 6.41
N MET A 157 -4.34 13.90 5.15
CA MET A 157 -3.12 14.63 4.77
C MET A 157 -3.14 16.07 5.28
N THR A 158 -1.98 16.56 5.65
CA THR A 158 -1.76 17.95 6.09
C THR A 158 -1.00 18.79 5.09
#